data_7486028017c9fc80dba7e660e81c76ce
#
_entry.id   7486028017c9fc80dba7e660e81c76ce
#
_cell.length_a   1.000
_cell.length_b   1.000
_cell.length_c   1.000
_cell.angle_alpha   90.00
_cell.angle_beta   90.00
_cell.angle_gamma   90.00
#
_symmetry.space_group_name_H-M   'P 1'
#
loop_
_entity.id
_entity.type
_entity.pdbx_description
1 polymer ?
#
loop_
_entity_poly.entity_id
_entity_poly.type
_entity_poly.pdbx_seq_one_letter_code
_entity_poly.pdbx_strand_id
1 'polypeptide(L)'
;MLPILFSPDATSWENFGLGVLVDAISCEAEENRNGSYELELTYPISGAHFADIALRCLVVAKPNYTDDPQPFRIYNISKPLNGIVTINAQHISYDLSKNVCMPFSVVASSTACNTALQGLKTNAVETCPFTFWTDVDTVASYSQS
;
A
#
# COMPACT_ATOMS: atom_id res chain seq x y z
N MET A 1 -12.49 10.17 -7.23
CA MET A 1 -11.13 10.56 -7.67
C MET A 1 -10.75 9.58 -8.76
N LEU A 2 -10.14 10.04 -9.86
CA LEU A 2 -9.57 9.13 -10.86
C LEU A 2 -8.28 8.50 -10.29
N PRO A 3 -7.98 7.24 -10.59
CA PRO A 3 -6.74 6.61 -10.17
C PRO A 3 -5.52 7.25 -10.86
N ILE A 4 -4.40 7.31 -10.14
CA ILE A 4 -3.15 7.90 -10.61
C ILE A 4 -2.06 6.83 -10.56
N LEU A 5 -1.31 6.71 -11.65
CA LEU A 5 -0.20 5.75 -11.78
C LEU A 5 1.11 6.39 -11.28
N PHE A 6 1.86 5.65 -10.49
CA PHE A 6 3.17 6.03 -10.00
C PHE A 6 4.23 4.97 -10.29
N SER A 7 5.49 5.39 -10.34
CA SER A 7 6.62 4.46 -10.46
C SER A 7 6.73 3.53 -9.25
N PRO A 8 7.40 2.37 -9.39
CA PRO A 8 7.58 1.41 -8.29
C PRO A 8 8.26 2.00 -7.04
N ASP A 9 9.11 3.00 -7.23
CA ASP A 9 9.95 3.59 -6.17
C ASP A 9 9.37 4.92 -5.64
N ALA A 10 8.15 5.28 -6.03
CA ALA A 10 7.51 6.50 -5.54
C ALA A 10 7.27 6.42 -4.03
N THR A 11 7.58 7.52 -3.32
CA THR A 11 7.42 7.67 -1.87
C THR A 11 6.50 8.82 -1.49
N SER A 12 5.98 9.56 -2.46
CA SER A 12 5.03 10.66 -2.28
C SER A 12 3.95 10.62 -3.35
N TRP A 13 2.75 10.95 -2.97
CA TRP A 13 1.53 10.89 -3.79
C TRP A 13 0.90 12.27 -4.03
N GLU A 14 1.61 13.34 -3.76
CA GLU A 14 1.11 14.73 -3.85
C GLU A 14 1.16 15.31 -5.26
N ASN A 15 1.55 14.51 -6.25
CA ASN A 15 1.65 14.90 -7.65
C ASN A 15 0.89 13.90 -8.55
N PHE A 16 0.96 14.09 -9.87
CA PHE A 16 0.28 13.22 -10.83
C PHE A 16 1.10 12.00 -11.28
N GLY A 17 2.25 11.74 -10.65
CA GLY A 17 3.07 10.56 -10.94
C GLY A 17 3.43 10.39 -12.41
N LEU A 18 3.21 9.19 -12.94
CA LEU A 18 3.35 8.88 -14.37
C LEU A 18 2.15 9.34 -15.18
N GLY A 19 1.00 9.52 -14.54
CA GLY A 19 -0.20 10.06 -15.17
C GLY A 19 -1.50 9.62 -14.50
N VAL A 20 -2.55 10.38 -14.80
CA VAL A 20 -3.91 10.06 -14.36
C VAL A 20 -4.52 9.05 -15.32
N LEU A 21 -5.01 7.94 -14.80
CA LEU A 21 -5.61 6.87 -15.60
C LEU A 21 -7.05 7.22 -15.97
N VAL A 22 -7.20 8.25 -16.82
CA VAL A 22 -8.50 8.78 -17.25
C VAL A 22 -9.34 7.79 -18.06
N ASP A 23 -8.68 6.84 -18.71
CA ASP A 23 -9.32 5.81 -19.53
C ASP A 23 -9.74 4.57 -18.72
N ALA A 24 -9.56 4.59 -17.40
CA ALA A 24 -9.98 3.48 -16.54
C ALA A 24 -11.48 3.22 -16.68
N ILE A 25 -11.83 1.97 -16.98
CA ILE A 25 -13.21 1.51 -17.12
C ILE A 25 -13.84 1.30 -15.75
N SER A 26 -13.10 0.67 -14.83
CA SER A 26 -13.47 0.51 -13.43
C SER A 26 -12.23 0.59 -12.55
N CYS A 27 -12.41 1.01 -11.32
CA CYS A 27 -11.37 0.99 -10.28
C CYS A 27 -12.07 0.79 -8.94
N GLU A 28 -11.97 -0.42 -8.41
CA GLU A 28 -12.66 -0.84 -7.21
C GLU A 28 -11.65 -1.28 -6.16
N ALA A 29 -11.77 -0.73 -4.95
CA ALA A 29 -10.98 -1.17 -3.80
C ALA A 29 -11.89 -1.94 -2.84
N GLU A 30 -11.41 -3.11 -2.40
CA GLU A 30 -12.08 -3.96 -1.42
C GLU A 30 -11.20 -4.09 -0.18
N GLU A 31 -11.74 -3.69 0.97
CA GLU A 31 -11.11 -3.86 2.27
C GLU A 31 -11.92 -4.82 3.13
N ASN A 32 -11.32 -5.95 3.48
CA ASN A 32 -11.88 -6.92 4.40
C ASN A 32 -11.23 -6.76 5.78
N ARG A 33 -12.04 -6.55 6.80
CA ARG A 33 -11.55 -6.43 8.18
C ARG A 33 -10.76 -7.68 8.60
N ASN A 34 -9.51 -7.49 8.99
CA ASN A 34 -8.53 -8.56 9.28
C ASN A 34 -8.27 -9.50 8.08
N GLY A 35 -8.47 -9.03 6.87
CA GLY A 35 -8.32 -9.77 5.64
C GLY A 35 -7.58 -8.99 4.56
N SER A 36 -8.01 -9.18 3.32
CA SER A 36 -7.41 -8.54 2.14
C SER A 36 -7.74 -7.05 2.07
N TYR A 37 -6.80 -6.26 1.55
CA TYR A 37 -7.01 -4.89 1.12
C TYR A 37 -6.41 -4.75 -0.27
N GLU A 38 -7.26 -4.86 -1.28
CA GLU A 38 -6.87 -5.02 -2.67
C GLU A 38 -7.63 -4.05 -3.57
N LEU A 39 -7.07 -3.79 -4.75
CA LEU A 39 -7.67 -2.97 -5.77
C LEU A 39 -7.70 -3.74 -7.08
N GLU A 40 -8.85 -3.74 -7.74
CA GLU A 40 -9.02 -4.18 -9.11
C GLU A 40 -9.26 -2.98 -10.03
N LEU A 41 -8.45 -2.88 -11.07
CA LEU A 41 -8.52 -1.83 -12.08
C LEU A 41 -8.71 -2.46 -13.45
N THR A 42 -9.75 -2.08 -14.18
CA THR A 42 -9.96 -2.47 -15.57
C THR A 42 -9.55 -1.34 -16.51
N TYR A 43 -8.64 -1.64 -17.44
CA TYR A 43 -8.03 -0.61 -18.30
C TYR A 43 -7.95 -1.06 -19.75
N PRO A 44 -8.24 -0.19 -20.75
CA PRO A 44 -8.11 -0.52 -22.17
C PRO A 44 -6.65 -0.47 -22.61
N ILE A 45 -6.22 -1.40 -23.49
CA ILE A 45 -4.87 -1.39 -24.05
C ILE A 45 -4.59 -0.19 -24.96
N SER A 46 -5.64 0.49 -25.43
CA SER A 46 -5.55 1.74 -26.21
C SER A 46 -5.48 2.98 -25.32
N GLY A 47 -5.60 2.84 -24.00
CA GLY A 47 -5.52 3.96 -23.07
C GLY A 47 -4.17 4.63 -23.05
N ALA A 48 -4.15 5.94 -22.79
CA ALA A 48 -2.97 6.81 -22.92
C ALA A 48 -1.76 6.32 -22.12
N HIS A 49 -2.00 5.74 -20.92
CA HIS A 49 -0.95 5.30 -20.00
C HIS A 49 -0.79 3.78 -19.94
N PHE A 50 -1.38 3.03 -20.90
CA PHE A 50 -1.26 1.56 -20.87
C PHE A 50 0.20 1.09 -20.94
N ALA A 51 1.04 1.76 -21.71
CA ALA A 51 2.46 1.43 -21.86
C ALA A 51 3.28 1.65 -20.58
N ASP A 52 2.79 2.51 -19.67
CA ASP A 52 3.44 2.83 -18.41
C ASP A 52 3.02 1.86 -17.29
N ILE A 53 1.93 1.11 -17.48
CA ILE A 53 1.42 0.15 -16.51
C ILE A 53 2.31 -1.10 -16.52
N ALA A 54 2.99 -1.32 -15.40
CA ALA A 54 3.87 -2.47 -15.22
C ALA A 54 3.72 -3.07 -13.81
N LEU A 55 4.18 -4.32 -13.66
CA LEU A 55 4.27 -4.94 -12.34
C LEU A 55 5.13 -4.07 -11.41
N ARG A 56 4.72 -4.00 -10.14
CA ARG A 56 5.30 -3.20 -9.07
C ARG A 56 5.03 -1.69 -9.13
N CYS A 57 4.53 -1.12 -10.23
CA CYS A 57 3.99 0.22 -10.22
C CYS A 57 2.90 0.37 -9.16
N LEU A 58 2.65 1.61 -8.75
CA LEU A 58 1.65 1.94 -7.76
C LEU A 58 0.46 2.63 -8.42
N VAL A 59 -0.73 2.25 -8.01
CA VAL A 59 -1.98 2.94 -8.34
C VAL A 59 -2.48 3.61 -7.07
N VAL A 60 -2.56 4.93 -7.09
CA VAL A 60 -3.15 5.70 -6.00
C VAL A 60 -4.62 5.94 -6.33
N ALA A 61 -5.49 5.43 -5.48
CA ALA A 61 -6.94 5.53 -5.62
C ALA A 61 -7.60 5.83 -4.29
N LYS A 62 -8.78 6.43 -4.33
CA LYS A 62 -9.59 6.70 -3.15
C LYS A 62 -10.51 5.51 -2.91
N PRO A 63 -10.32 4.74 -1.80
CA PRO A 63 -11.07 3.50 -1.58
C PRO A 63 -12.54 3.73 -1.26
N ASN A 64 -12.86 4.87 -0.63
CA ASN A 64 -14.23 5.28 -0.28
C ASN A 64 -14.35 6.81 -0.19
N TYR A 65 -15.51 7.32 0.21
CA TYR A 65 -15.75 8.79 0.27
C TYR A 65 -15.09 9.48 1.46
N THR A 66 -14.79 8.76 2.52
CA THR A 66 -14.28 9.32 3.79
C THR A 66 -12.76 9.28 3.90
N ASP A 67 -12.14 8.23 3.35
CA ASP A 67 -10.72 8.01 3.51
C ASP A 67 -9.88 8.81 2.50
N ASP A 68 -8.64 9.09 2.88
CA ASP A 68 -7.67 9.67 1.98
C ASP A 68 -7.25 8.68 0.88
N PRO A 69 -6.75 9.17 -0.27
CA PRO A 69 -6.22 8.32 -1.32
C PRO A 69 -5.14 7.37 -0.79
N GLN A 70 -5.24 6.10 -1.16
CA GLN A 70 -4.34 5.04 -0.73
C GLN A 70 -3.55 4.48 -1.92
N PRO A 71 -2.27 4.16 -1.73
CA PRO A 71 -1.43 3.53 -2.76
C PRO A 71 -1.58 2.00 -2.74
N PHE A 72 -1.75 1.43 -3.93
CA PHE A 72 -1.85 -0.01 -4.17
C PHE A 72 -0.75 -0.45 -5.15
N ARG A 73 0.01 -1.47 -4.78
CA ARG A 73 1.10 -2.01 -5.60
C ARG A 73 0.59 -3.08 -6.55
N ILE A 74 0.79 -2.90 -7.86
CA ILE A 74 0.40 -3.85 -8.89
C ILE A 74 1.21 -5.15 -8.73
N TYR A 75 0.51 -6.27 -8.56
CA TYR A 75 1.11 -7.60 -8.47
C TYR A 75 0.70 -8.52 -9.63
N ASN A 76 -0.39 -8.21 -10.34
CA ASN A 76 -0.84 -9.00 -11.48
C ASN A 76 -1.47 -8.12 -12.55
N ILE A 77 -1.19 -8.45 -13.82
CA ILE A 77 -1.81 -7.84 -14.99
C ILE A 77 -2.27 -8.99 -15.88
N SER A 78 -3.56 -9.09 -16.17
CA SER A 78 -4.12 -10.14 -17.01
C SER A 78 -3.64 -10.03 -18.45
N LYS A 79 -3.74 -11.14 -19.18
CA LYS A 79 -3.62 -11.06 -20.66
C LYS A 79 -4.80 -10.26 -21.21
N PRO A 80 -4.58 -9.46 -22.26
CA PRO A 80 -5.67 -8.69 -22.86
C PRO A 80 -6.79 -9.60 -23.39
N LEU A 81 -8.02 -9.27 -23.03
CA LEU A 81 -9.23 -9.87 -23.56
C LEU A 81 -10.11 -8.77 -24.15
N ASN A 82 -10.45 -8.86 -25.43
CA ASN A 82 -11.23 -7.84 -26.15
C ASN A 82 -10.63 -6.41 -26.03
N GLY A 83 -9.32 -6.30 -26.00
CA GLY A 83 -8.64 -5.01 -25.85
C GLY A 83 -8.63 -4.42 -24.45
N ILE A 84 -8.97 -5.20 -23.43
CA ILE A 84 -9.05 -4.78 -22.03
C ILE A 84 -8.15 -5.68 -21.19
N VAL A 85 -7.52 -5.11 -20.17
CA VAL A 85 -6.76 -5.82 -19.13
C VAL A 85 -7.39 -5.60 -17.78
N THR A 86 -7.29 -6.60 -16.92
CA THR A 86 -7.57 -6.47 -15.48
C THR A 86 -6.25 -6.42 -14.75
N ILE A 87 -6.10 -5.43 -13.90
CA ILE A 87 -4.91 -5.13 -13.11
C ILE A 87 -5.30 -5.33 -11.65
N ASN A 88 -4.60 -6.23 -10.96
CA ASN A 88 -4.79 -6.46 -9.55
C ASN A 88 -3.64 -5.85 -8.77
N ALA A 89 -3.96 -5.09 -7.75
CA ALA A 89 -3.01 -4.44 -6.87
C ALA A 89 -3.39 -4.64 -5.41
N GLN A 90 -2.39 -4.76 -4.55
CA GLN A 90 -2.55 -4.89 -3.10
C GLN A 90 -2.12 -3.60 -2.41
N HIS A 91 -2.75 -3.25 -1.30
CA HIS A 91 -2.38 -2.07 -0.53
C HIS A 91 -0.90 -2.09 -0.15
N ILE A 92 -0.25 -0.93 -0.13
CA ILE A 92 1.20 -0.83 0.11
C ILE A 92 1.63 -1.39 1.48
N SER A 93 0.73 -1.49 2.46
CA SER A 93 1.02 -2.11 3.76
C SER A 93 1.51 -3.55 3.66
N TYR A 94 1.19 -4.26 2.57
CA TYR A 94 1.71 -5.62 2.33
C TYR A 94 3.23 -5.65 2.12
N ASP A 95 3.84 -4.52 1.79
CA ASP A 95 5.31 -4.43 1.69
C ASP A 95 5.99 -4.60 3.06
N LEU A 96 5.27 -4.36 4.18
CA LEU A 96 5.77 -4.64 5.53
C LEU A 96 6.11 -6.11 5.76
N SER A 97 5.38 -7.03 5.13
CA SER A 97 5.62 -8.47 5.29
C SER A 97 6.97 -8.94 4.75
N LYS A 98 7.64 -8.11 3.94
CA LYS A 98 8.93 -8.40 3.32
C LYS A 98 10.10 -7.88 4.17
N ASN A 99 9.81 -7.05 5.18
CA ASN A 99 10.84 -6.44 6.01
C ASN A 99 11.02 -7.22 7.30
N VAL A 100 12.19 -7.82 7.48
CA VAL A 100 12.54 -8.58 8.68
C VAL A 100 12.89 -7.60 9.79
N CYS A 101 12.42 -7.87 11.00
CA CYS A 101 12.75 -7.11 12.19
C CYS A 101 13.76 -7.87 13.05
N MET A 102 14.81 -7.19 13.49
CA MET A 102 15.78 -7.75 14.44
C MET A 102 15.16 -7.85 15.83
N PRO A 103 15.58 -8.83 16.66
CA PRO A 103 15.08 -8.98 18.02
C PRO A 103 15.24 -7.71 18.86
N PHE A 104 14.20 -7.33 19.60
CA PHE A 104 14.24 -6.23 20.56
C PHE A 104 13.23 -6.42 21.70
N SER A 105 13.38 -5.66 22.77
CA SER A 105 12.46 -5.69 23.90
C SER A 105 12.09 -4.28 24.38
N VAL A 106 10.91 -4.14 24.93
CA VAL A 106 10.39 -2.89 25.47
C VAL A 106 10.00 -3.11 26.93
N VAL A 107 10.48 -2.23 27.81
CA VAL A 107 10.15 -2.26 29.24
C VAL A 107 8.71 -1.79 29.45
N ALA A 108 8.03 -2.40 30.41
CA ALA A 108 6.65 -2.06 30.76
C ALA A 108 6.50 -0.58 31.14
N SER A 109 5.63 0.12 30.42
CA SER A 109 5.27 1.52 30.66
C SER A 109 3.91 1.82 30.01
N SER A 110 3.32 2.96 30.32
CA SER A 110 2.10 3.44 29.65
C SER A 110 2.28 3.77 28.16
N THR A 111 3.53 3.93 27.71
CA THR A 111 3.86 4.18 26.28
C THR A 111 4.42 2.93 25.59
N ALA A 112 4.39 1.76 26.24
CA ALA A 112 5.03 0.55 25.74
C ALA A 112 4.51 0.13 24.36
N CYS A 113 3.21 0.28 24.08
CA CYS A 113 2.62 -0.08 22.79
C CYS A 113 3.21 0.78 21.65
N ASN A 114 3.26 2.11 21.82
CA ASN A 114 3.88 3.00 20.84
C ASN A 114 5.38 2.74 20.71
N THR A 115 6.08 2.51 21.82
CA THR A 115 7.52 2.20 21.84
C THR A 115 7.80 0.88 21.09
N ALA A 116 6.94 -0.13 21.25
CA ALA A 116 7.04 -1.38 20.53
C ALA A 116 6.84 -1.19 19.01
N LEU A 117 5.84 -0.42 18.62
CA LEU A 117 5.60 -0.09 17.19
C LEU A 117 6.78 0.67 16.58
N GLN A 118 7.33 1.66 17.30
CA GLN A 118 8.56 2.35 16.85
C GLN A 118 9.76 1.41 16.84
N GLY A 119 9.83 0.45 17.76
CA GLY A 119 10.84 -0.60 17.81
C GLY A 119 10.83 -1.47 16.55
N LEU A 120 9.66 -1.83 16.03
CA LEU A 120 9.55 -2.55 14.75
C LEU A 120 10.21 -1.78 13.61
N LYS A 121 9.99 -0.47 13.54
CA LYS A 121 10.61 0.40 12.54
C LYS A 121 12.12 0.51 12.73
N THR A 122 12.57 0.77 13.97
CA THR A 122 13.98 1.04 14.28
C THR A 122 14.86 -0.19 14.12
N ASN A 123 14.30 -1.39 14.38
CA ASN A 123 15.01 -2.66 14.28
C ASN A 123 14.74 -3.41 12.97
N ALA A 124 14.07 -2.78 12.02
CA ALA A 124 13.89 -3.33 10.68
C ALA A 124 15.24 -3.42 9.97
N VAL A 125 15.50 -4.56 9.29
CA VAL A 125 16.74 -4.80 8.54
C VAL A 125 16.85 -3.85 7.35
N GLU A 126 15.73 -3.58 6.67
CA GLU A 126 15.67 -2.61 5.58
C GLU A 126 14.94 -1.34 6.06
N THR A 127 15.23 -0.22 5.40
CA THR A 127 14.54 1.04 5.71
C THR A 127 13.03 0.89 5.59
N CYS A 128 12.34 1.07 6.73
CA CYS A 128 10.88 1.02 6.78
C CYS A 128 10.32 2.43 6.50
N PRO A 129 9.62 2.65 5.37
CA PRO A 129 9.08 3.95 5.03
C PRO A 129 7.79 4.29 5.80
N PHE A 130 7.22 3.31 6.52
CA PHE A 130 5.97 3.47 7.24
C PHE A 130 6.16 4.17 8.57
N THR A 131 5.12 4.87 9.02
CA THR A 131 4.99 5.38 10.38
C THR A 131 3.95 4.57 11.12
N PHE A 132 4.18 4.34 12.41
CA PHE A 132 3.29 3.58 13.27
C PHE A 132 2.82 4.45 14.43
N TRP A 133 1.57 4.28 14.80
CA TRP A 133 0.98 4.96 15.93
C TRP A 133 -0.16 4.12 16.52
N THR A 134 -0.39 4.27 17.82
CA THR A 134 -1.54 3.72 18.53
C THR A 134 -1.93 4.64 19.70
N ASP A 135 -3.21 4.67 20.01
CA ASP A 135 -3.78 5.33 21.17
C ASP A 135 -3.87 4.38 22.41
N VAL A 136 -3.39 3.13 22.25
CA VAL A 136 -3.34 2.18 23.35
C VAL A 136 -2.26 2.57 24.34
N ASP A 137 -2.65 2.85 25.57
CA ASP A 137 -1.81 3.29 26.71
C ASP A 137 -1.67 2.23 27.82
N THR A 138 -2.02 0.99 27.52
CA THR A 138 -1.94 -0.11 28.47
C THR A 138 -0.48 -0.36 28.89
N VAL A 139 -0.25 -0.47 30.20
CA VAL A 139 1.07 -0.83 30.74
C VAL A 139 1.36 -2.29 30.40
N ALA A 140 2.35 -2.50 29.52
CA ALA A 140 2.75 -3.81 29.04
C ALA A 140 4.26 -3.87 28.76
N SER A 141 4.80 -5.07 28.74
CA SER A 141 6.15 -5.33 28.18
C SER A 141 6.00 -6.06 26.85
N TYR A 142 6.96 -5.84 25.97
CA TYR A 142 7.01 -6.50 24.67
C TYR A 142 8.41 -7.05 24.39
N SER A 143 8.47 -8.24 23.82
CA SER A 143 9.73 -8.79 23.31
C SER A 143 9.50 -9.50 21.96
N GLN A 144 10.37 -9.23 21.02
CA GLN A 144 10.45 -9.86 19.72
C GLN A 144 11.71 -10.72 19.68
N SER A 145 11.55 -12.00 19.42
CA SER A 145 12.65 -12.99 19.28
C SER A 145 12.91 -13.32 17.81
#